data_ca31ccd884e78e786b7346ad5c4ebe19
#
_entry.id   ca31ccd884e78e786b7346ad5c4ebe19
#
_cell.length_a   1.000
_cell.length_b   1.000
_cell.length_c   1.000
_cell.angle_alpha   90.00
_cell.angle_beta   90.00
_cell.angle_gamma   90.00
#
_symmetry.space_group_name_H-M   'P 1'
#
loop_
_entity.id
_entity.type
_entity.pdbx_description
1 polymer ?
#
loop_
_entity_poly.entity_id
_entity_poly.type
_entity_poly.pdbx_seq_one_letter_code
_entity_poly.pdbx_strand_id
1 'polypeptide(L)'
;MRRTGIISFAAAGLLMMASCDSLDLPGMFWSQSDTVDSRFAQSMAYNDKNGYPAVISDTDEYSVYVFTDFHTDGDTRNLDAFTKVYESAPAPLSLYLGDVVNSKDADWDLFLKATRPLSERGSLFVTPGNHDLYFGLWPEYLSHFHTASYWFEVICPGARDLYVCLDSGSGTLGRDQRRWLETVLEAKASSYRHVTVFTHTHFFKIDASQGHTSNYDINETYDLLHLFSKYGVDLVLTGHDHTAEHTVFGGVDYYVVPALENLKPEPGYALCRMGECISLTFKYL
;
A
#
# COMPACT_ATOMS: atom_id res chain seq x y z
N MET A 1 31.46 -50.33 -17.40
CA MET A 1 31.89 -48.92 -17.55
C MET A 1 30.69 -47.99 -17.46
N ARG A 2 30.67 -47.30 -16.39
CA ARG A 2 30.11 -46.03 -16.01
C ARG A 2 29.13 -45.33 -16.97
N ARG A 3 27.88 -45.22 -16.53
CA ARG A 3 26.97 -44.05 -16.76
C ARG A 3 26.15 -43.89 -15.48
N THR A 4 26.65 -43.10 -14.55
CA THR A 4 25.91 -42.58 -13.41
C THR A 4 26.17 -41.07 -13.36
N GLY A 5 25.12 -40.28 -13.26
CA GLY A 5 25.25 -38.92 -12.75
C GLY A 5 24.74 -37.84 -13.70
N ILE A 6 23.45 -37.67 -13.92
CA ILE A 6 22.79 -36.38 -14.21
C ILE A 6 21.27 -36.59 -13.92
N ILE A 7 20.89 -36.69 -12.68
CA ILE A 7 19.49 -36.51 -12.23
C ILE A 7 19.58 -36.09 -10.74
N SER A 8 19.98 -34.89 -10.44
CA SER A 8 19.92 -34.38 -9.06
C SER A 8 19.83 -32.85 -8.96
N PHE A 9 19.67 -32.13 -10.05
CA PHE A 9 19.53 -30.66 -9.98
C PHE A 9 18.13 -30.12 -10.30
N ALA A 10 17.21 -30.94 -10.78
CA ALA A 10 15.85 -30.48 -11.12
C ALA A 10 14.86 -30.54 -9.95
N ALA A 11 15.16 -31.29 -8.87
CA ALA A 11 14.26 -31.45 -7.74
C ALA A 11 14.40 -30.38 -6.65
N ALA A 12 15.54 -29.68 -6.61
CA ALA A 12 15.75 -28.60 -5.62
C ALA A 12 15.08 -27.28 -6.01
N GLY A 13 14.77 -27.08 -7.29
CA GLY A 13 14.12 -25.86 -7.79
C GLY A 13 12.60 -25.81 -7.58
N LEU A 14 11.95 -26.96 -7.37
CA LEU A 14 10.48 -26.99 -7.21
C LEU A 14 10.00 -26.88 -5.75
N LEU A 15 10.90 -27.06 -4.77
CA LEU A 15 10.52 -26.96 -3.35
C LEU A 15 10.65 -25.55 -2.78
N MET A 16 11.21 -24.59 -3.54
CA MET A 16 11.26 -23.18 -3.12
C MET A 16 10.03 -22.36 -3.56
N MET A 17 9.11 -22.95 -4.31
CA MET A 17 7.94 -22.23 -4.84
C MET A 17 6.73 -22.24 -3.88
N ALA A 18 6.82 -22.91 -2.75
CA ALA A 18 5.69 -23.05 -1.81
C ALA A 18 5.82 -22.23 -0.52
N SER A 19 6.81 -21.33 -0.43
CA SER A 19 7.12 -20.62 0.83
C SER A 19 7.44 -19.12 0.65
N CYS A 20 7.05 -18.50 -0.45
CA CYS A 20 7.39 -17.10 -0.70
C CYS A 20 6.16 -16.29 -1.13
N ASP A 21 5.23 -16.06 -0.21
CA ASP A 21 4.35 -14.88 -0.30
C ASP A 21 5.11 -13.57 -0.05
N SER A 22 6.43 -13.64 0.14
CA SER A 22 7.25 -12.54 0.64
C SER A 22 8.33 -12.00 -0.30
N LEU A 23 8.54 -12.60 -1.46
CA LEU A 23 9.53 -12.12 -2.43
C LEU A 23 8.89 -12.15 -3.82
N ASP A 24 8.79 -10.99 -4.44
CA ASP A 24 8.44 -10.86 -5.86
C ASP A 24 9.57 -11.43 -6.74
N LEU A 25 9.85 -12.72 -6.59
CA LEU A 25 10.80 -13.43 -7.45
C LEU A 25 10.37 -13.44 -8.92
N PRO A 26 9.06 -13.58 -9.27
CA PRO A 26 8.62 -13.43 -10.65
C PRO A 26 8.85 -12.02 -11.20
N GLY A 27 8.53 -10.97 -10.46
CA GLY A 27 8.77 -9.59 -10.89
C GLY A 27 10.27 -9.28 -11.08
N MET A 28 11.15 -9.87 -10.25
CA MET A 28 12.60 -9.76 -10.42
C MET A 28 13.12 -10.41 -11.70
N PHE A 29 12.45 -11.45 -12.22
CA PHE A 29 12.98 -12.23 -13.36
C PHE A 29 12.29 -11.96 -14.69
N TRP A 30 11.07 -11.38 -14.71
CA TRP A 30 10.27 -11.34 -15.93
C TRP A 30 10.26 -10.04 -16.72
N SER A 31 10.66 -8.91 -16.13
CA SER A 31 10.82 -7.69 -16.93
C SER A 31 11.72 -6.68 -16.23
N GLN A 32 12.75 -6.19 -16.93
CA GLN A 32 13.54 -5.03 -16.48
C GLN A 32 12.70 -3.73 -16.45
N SER A 33 11.55 -3.70 -17.13
CA SER A 33 10.64 -2.57 -17.15
C SER A 33 9.80 -2.43 -15.88
N ASP A 34 9.66 -3.50 -15.08
CA ASP A 34 8.81 -3.55 -13.90
C ASP A 34 9.59 -3.53 -12.58
N THR A 35 10.87 -3.17 -12.61
CA THR A 35 11.62 -2.91 -11.37
C THR A 35 11.03 -1.71 -10.64
N VAL A 36 11.12 -1.69 -9.30
CA VAL A 36 10.61 -0.57 -8.50
C VAL A 36 11.17 0.79 -8.94
N ASP A 37 12.46 0.89 -9.28
CA ASP A 37 13.06 2.14 -9.81
C ASP A 37 12.46 2.52 -11.17
N SER A 38 12.09 1.54 -12.03
CA SER A 38 11.42 1.80 -13.31
C SER A 38 9.97 2.27 -13.10
N ARG A 39 9.23 1.63 -12.21
CA ARG A 39 7.86 2.04 -11.85
C ARG A 39 7.85 3.43 -11.22
N PHE A 40 8.82 3.69 -10.34
CA PHE A 40 9.02 5.01 -9.75
C PHE A 40 9.28 6.09 -10.82
N ALA A 41 10.18 5.83 -11.78
CA ALA A 41 10.46 6.78 -12.86
C ALA A 41 9.21 7.08 -13.71
N GLN A 42 8.37 6.08 -13.99
CA GLN A 42 7.10 6.26 -14.70
C GLN A 42 6.10 7.07 -13.87
N SER A 43 6.01 6.81 -12.56
CA SER A 43 5.19 7.59 -11.63
C SER A 43 5.62 9.06 -11.59
N MET A 44 6.92 9.34 -11.51
CA MET A 44 7.44 10.71 -11.51
C MET A 44 7.16 11.42 -12.85
N ALA A 45 7.32 10.74 -13.98
CA ALA A 45 7.01 11.32 -15.29
C ALA A 45 5.52 11.72 -15.42
N TYR A 46 4.62 10.93 -14.80
CA TYR A 46 3.20 11.30 -14.74
C TYR A 46 2.98 12.50 -13.81
N ASN A 47 3.55 12.48 -12.60
CA ASN A 47 3.40 13.54 -11.61
C ASN A 47 3.97 14.89 -12.09
N ASP A 48 5.13 14.88 -12.74
CA ASP A 48 5.76 16.07 -13.31
C ASP A 48 4.86 16.75 -14.36
N LYS A 49 4.13 15.95 -15.11
CA LYS A 49 3.21 16.46 -16.15
C LYS A 49 1.88 16.95 -15.57
N ASN A 50 1.34 16.27 -14.56
CA ASN A 50 -0.04 16.47 -14.09
C ASN A 50 -0.10 17.19 -12.72
N GLY A 51 1.02 17.32 -12.02
CA GLY A 51 1.09 17.89 -10.68
C GLY A 51 0.66 16.89 -9.60
N TYR A 52 0.57 17.39 -8.37
CA TYR A 52 0.16 16.62 -7.20
C TYR A 52 -1.22 17.06 -6.75
N PRO A 53 -2.11 16.10 -6.38
CA PRO A 53 -3.48 16.41 -6.00
C PRO A 53 -3.56 17.17 -4.67
N ALA A 54 -4.70 17.84 -4.47
CA ALA A 54 -5.11 18.36 -3.18
C ALA A 54 -6.58 17.99 -2.93
N VAL A 55 -6.88 17.61 -1.70
CA VAL A 55 -8.23 17.33 -1.21
C VAL A 55 -8.67 18.49 -0.33
N ILE A 56 -9.86 18.99 -0.54
CA ILE A 56 -10.42 20.06 0.29
C ILE A 56 -11.33 19.45 1.35
N SER A 57 -11.11 19.82 2.60
CA SER A 57 -12.01 19.53 3.70
C SER A 57 -12.68 20.82 4.18
N ASP A 58 -13.97 20.78 4.39
CA ASP A 58 -14.75 21.94 4.87
C ASP A 58 -14.53 22.23 6.36
N THR A 59 -13.90 21.28 7.08
CA THR A 59 -13.64 21.36 8.52
C THR A 59 -12.21 20.93 8.83
N ASP A 60 -11.68 21.36 9.98
CA ASP A 60 -10.34 20.99 10.46
C ASP A 60 -10.26 19.53 10.94
N GLU A 61 -11.42 18.92 11.20
CA GLU A 61 -11.54 17.50 11.50
C GLU A 61 -12.21 16.79 10.34
N TYR A 62 -11.63 15.66 9.90
CA TYR A 62 -12.22 14.83 8.84
C TYR A 62 -11.92 13.35 9.07
N SER A 63 -12.69 12.50 8.42
CA SER A 63 -12.50 11.05 8.45
C SER A 63 -11.78 10.56 7.20
N VAL A 64 -11.03 9.48 7.36
CA VAL A 64 -10.37 8.75 6.27
C VAL A 64 -10.75 7.28 6.38
N TYR A 65 -11.34 6.73 5.33
CA TYR A 65 -11.54 5.28 5.23
C TYR A 65 -10.28 4.64 4.67
N VAL A 66 -9.76 3.61 5.34
CA VAL A 66 -8.56 2.89 4.91
C VAL A 66 -8.89 1.41 4.79
N PHE A 67 -8.68 0.84 3.62
CA PHE A 67 -8.99 -0.56 3.32
C PHE A 67 -7.95 -1.16 2.37
N THR A 68 -7.88 -2.48 2.30
CA THR A 68 -6.76 -3.17 1.64
C THR A 68 -7.10 -4.62 1.31
N ASP A 69 -6.27 -5.26 0.49
CA ASP A 69 -6.23 -6.71 0.29
C ASP A 69 -7.61 -7.28 -0.04
N PHE A 70 -8.27 -6.72 -1.04
CA PHE A 70 -9.57 -7.22 -1.49
C PHE A 70 -9.42 -8.41 -2.43
N HIS A 71 -8.35 -8.46 -3.23
CA HIS A 71 -8.05 -9.54 -4.16
C HIS A 71 -9.24 -9.86 -5.08
N THR A 72 -9.65 -8.88 -5.89
CA THR A 72 -10.81 -9.01 -6.78
C THR A 72 -10.69 -10.26 -7.66
N ASP A 73 -11.65 -11.16 -7.55
CA ASP A 73 -11.71 -12.47 -8.23
C ASP A 73 -13.09 -12.79 -8.81
N GLY A 74 -13.86 -11.76 -9.17
CA GLY A 74 -15.23 -11.89 -9.70
C GLY A 74 -16.33 -11.76 -8.63
N ASP A 75 -16.00 -11.71 -7.34
CA ASP A 75 -16.96 -11.51 -6.23
C ASP A 75 -16.64 -10.19 -5.51
N THR A 76 -17.63 -9.31 -5.39
CA THR A 76 -17.48 -7.97 -4.78
C THR A 76 -18.25 -7.80 -3.46
N ARG A 77 -18.76 -8.88 -2.85
CA ARG A 77 -19.65 -8.83 -1.68
C ARG A 77 -19.15 -7.93 -0.56
N ASN A 78 -17.91 -8.12 -0.10
CA ASN A 78 -17.37 -7.35 1.01
C ASN A 78 -17.06 -5.91 0.58
N LEU A 79 -16.61 -5.71 -0.65
CA LEU A 79 -16.37 -4.38 -1.19
C LEU A 79 -17.68 -3.62 -1.35
N ASP A 80 -18.75 -4.26 -1.82
CA ASP A 80 -20.10 -3.68 -1.90
C ASP A 80 -20.66 -3.36 -0.51
N ALA A 81 -20.42 -4.24 0.48
CA ALA A 81 -20.84 -4.00 1.86
C ALA A 81 -20.07 -2.80 2.46
N PHE A 82 -18.77 -2.74 2.27
CA PHE A 82 -17.94 -1.61 2.68
C PHE A 82 -18.40 -0.30 2.01
N THR A 83 -18.65 -0.34 0.71
CA THR A 83 -19.13 0.84 -0.04
C THR A 83 -20.46 1.37 0.51
N LYS A 84 -21.39 0.51 0.92
CA LYS A 84 -22.63 0.92 1.61
C LYS A 84 -22.34 1.57 2.96
N VAL A 85 -21.35 1.09 3.72
CA VAL A 85 -20.93 1.76 4.96
C VAL A 85 -20.42 3.16 4.65
N TYR A 86 -19.53 3.30 3.64
CA TYR A 86 -19.04 4.59 3.19
C TYR A 86 -20.20 5.53 2.75
N GLU A 87 -21.14 5.03 1.97
CA GLU A 87 -22.28 5.83 1.49
C GLU A 87 -23.18 6.35 2.61
N SER A 88 -23.24 5.64 3.74
CA SER A 88 -24.00 6.06 4.92
C SER A 88 -23.33 7.20 5.71
N ALA A 89 -22.00 7.32 5.61
CA ALA A 89 -21.20 8.35 6.26
C ALA A 89 -19.97 8.71 5.38
N PRO A 90 -20.19 9.42 4.25
CA PRO A 90 -19.12 9.74 3.32
C PRO A 90 -18.01 10.57 3.96
N ALA A 91 -16.78 10.36 3.51
CA ALA A 91 -15.60 11.11 3.92
C ALA A 91 -14.92 11.74 2.70
N PRO A 92 -14.14 12.83 2.88
CA PRO A 92 -13.46 13.48 1.78
C PRO A 92 -12.33 12.62 1.19
N LEU A 93 -11.85 11.62 1.96
CA LEU A 93 -10.68 10.83 1.62
C LEU A 93 -10.89 9.35 1.93
N SER A 94 -10.46 8.51 1.00
CA SER A 94 -10.29 7.06 1.18
C SER A 94 -8.93 6.63 0.67
N LEU A 95 -8.26 5.71 1.38
CA LEU A 95 -6.98 5.13 1.02
C LEU A 95 -7.14 3.63 0.79
N TYR A 96 -6.64 3.14 -0.32
CA TYR A 96 -6.53 1.72 -0.62
C TYR A 96 -5.06 1.29 -0.61
N LEU A 97 -4.73 0.30 0.21
CA LEU A 97 -3.33 -0.03 0.50
C LEU A 97 -2.79 -1.22 -0.30
N GLY A 98 -3.33 -1.49 -1.49
CA GLY A 98 -2.79 -2.48 -2.41
C GLY A 98 -3.50 -3.82 -2.39
N ASP A 99 -3.07 -4.70 -3.32
CA ASP A 99 -3.70 -5.97 -3.63
C ASP A 99 -5.16 -5.80 -4.04
N VAL A 100 -5.34 -4.98 -5.09
CA VAL A 100 -6.64 -4.70 -5.72
C VAL A 100 -7.19 -5.97 -6.36
N VAL A 101 -6.34 -6.70 -7.09
CA VAL A 101 -6.70 -7.88 -7.87
C VAL A 101 -5.99 -9.14 -7.37
N ASN A 102 -6.54 -10.30 -7.72
CA ASN A 102 -5.91 -11.58 -7.46
C ASN A 102 -5.12 -12.03 -8.70
N SER A 103 -3.95 -11.49 -8.89
CA SER A 103 -2.94 -11.78 -9.93
C SER A 103 -3.39 -12.49 -11.21
N LYS A 104 -3.93 -13.71 -11.11
CA LYS A 104 -4.31 -14.55 -12.26
C LYS A 104 -5.67 -14.17 -12.85
N ASP A 105 -6.58 -13.74 -12.00
CA ASP A 105 -7.96 -13.40 -12.32
C ASP A 105 -8.15 -11.90 -12.10
N ALA A 106 -7.25 -11.09 -12.68
CA ALA A 106 -7.25 -9.64 -12.56
C ALA A 106 -8.57 -9.06 -13.09
N ASP A 107 -9.34 -8.42 -12.22
CA ASP A 107 -10.61 -7.78 -12.57
C ASP A 107 -10.67 -6.36 -12.03
N TRP A 108 -9.91 -5.50 -12.66
CA TRP A 108 -9.82 -4.07 -12.32
C TRP A 108 -11.17 -3.36 -12.48
N ASP A 109 -11.94 -3.73 -13.50
CA ASP A 109 -13.21 -3.06 -13.80
C ASP A 109 -14.25 -3.32 -12.69
N LEU A 110 -14.27 -4.52 -12.10
CA LEU A 110 -15.15 -4.82 -10.97
C LEU A 110 -14.78 -4.00 -9.74
N PHE A 111 -13.48 -3.91 -9.42
CA PHE A 111 -13.01 -3.07 -8.32
C PHE A 111 -13.40 -1.60 -8.53
N LEU A 112 -13.07 -1.04 -9.71
CA LEU A 112 -13.38 0.35 -10.05
C LEU A 112 -14.87 0.64 -10.01
N LYS A 113 -15.70 -0.30 -10.50
CA LYS A 113 -17.14 -0.18 -10.44
C LYS A 113 -17.68 -0.19 -9.01
N ALA A 114 -17.21 -1.11 -8.17
CA ALA A 114 -17.65 -1.23 -6.78
C ALA A 114 -17.19 -0.04 -5.93
N THR A 115 -15.99 0.50 -6.19
CA THR A 115 -15.43 1.64 -5.44
C THR A 115 -15.82 3.01 -6.01
N ARG A 116 -16.56 3.06 -7.11
CA ARG A 116 -16.96 4.31 -7.76
C ARG A 116 -17.59 5.34 -6.80
N PRO A 117 -18.48 4.98 -5.85
CA PRO A 117 -19.02 5.93 -4.89
C PRO A 117 -17.97 6.64 -4.04
N LEU A 118 -16.82 6.02 -3.78
CA LEU A 118 -15.73 6.64 -3.02
C LEU A 118 -15.05 7.77 -3.80
N SER A 119 -14.86 7.59 -5.11
CA SER A 119 -14.28 8.61 -6.00
C SER A 119 -15.29 9.66 -6.47
N GLU A 120 -16.60 9.37 -6.47
CA GLU A 120 -17.63 10.32 -6.82
C GLU A 120 -18.00 11.27 -5.66
N ARG A 121 -17.87 10.81 -4.42
CA ARG A 121 -18.26 11.58 -3.21
C ARG A 121 -17.07 12.12 -2.41
N GLY A 122 -15.87 11.66 -2.72
CA GLY A 122 -14.61 12.02 -2.10
C GLY A 122 -13.46 11.77 -3.04
N SER A 123 -12.32 11.47 -2.50
CA SER A 123 -11.11 11.09 -3.25
C SER A 123 -10.65 9.70 -2.81
N LEU A 124 -10.40 8.82 -3.76
CA LEU A 124 -9.81 7.51 -3.53
C LEU A 124 -8.36 7.52 -4.04
N PHE A 125 -7.42 7.24 -3.16
CA PHE A 125 -6.00 7.08 -3.48
C PHE A 125 -5.57 5.64 -3.28
N VAL A 126 -4.78 5.11 -4.21
CA VAL A 126 -4.42 3.69 -4.28
C VAL A 126 -2.91 3.54 -4.35
N THR A 127 -2.34 2.60 -3.58
CA THR A 127 -0.97 2.11 -3.76
C THR A 127 -1.00 0.68 -4.32
N PRO A 128 -0.02 0.23 -5.11
CA PRO A 128 0.01 -1.16 -5.55
C PRO A 128 0.44 -2.09 -4.42
N GLY A 129 -0.14 -3.30 -4.39
CA GLY A 129 0.37 -4.43 -3.66
C GLY A 129 1.17 -5.38 -4.54
N ASN A 130 1.63 -6.50 -3.99
CA ASN A 130 2.40 -7.47 -4.75
C ASN A 130 1.54 -8.23 -5.79
N HIS A 131 0.28 -8.51 -5.48
CA HIS A 131 -0.65 -9.15 -6.43
C HIS A 131 -0.98 -8.27 -7.63
N ASP A 132 -0.93 -6.96 -7.48
CA ASP A 132 -1.12 -5.98 -8.55
C ASP A 132 0.07 -5.91 -9.54
N LEU A 133 1.19 -6.51 -9.18
CA LEU A 133 2.45 -6.50 -9.96
C LEU A 133 2.81 -7.87 -10.53
N TYR A 134 2.31 -8.96 -9.95
CA TYR A 134 2.61 -10.31 -10.41
C TYR A 134 2.21 -10.51 -11.88
N PHE A 135 2.95 -11.38 -12.56
CA PHE A 135 2.72 -11.76 -13.96
C PHE A 135 2.71 -10.60 -14.96
N GLY A 136 3.36 -9.47 -14.60
CA GLY A 136 3.49 -8.31 -15.48
C GLY A 136 2.24 -7.42 -15.51
N LEU A 137 1.46 -7.36 -14.43
CA LEU A 137 0.26 -6.53 -14.33
C LEU A 137 0.52 -5.03 -14.13
N TRP A 138 1.78 -4.61 -13.95
CA TRP A 138 2.12 -3.20 -13.80
C TRP A 138 1.56 -2.26 -14.88
N PRO A 139 1.61 -2.58 -16.19
CA PRO A 139 1.01 -1.74 -17.21
C PRO A 139 -0.50 -1.55 -17.03
N GLU A 140 -1.21 -2.56 -16.54
CA GLU A 140 -2.65 -2.47 -16.24
C GLU A 140 -2.89 -1.59 -15.03
N TYR A 141 -2.16 -1.79 -13.92
CA TYR A 141 -2.20 -0.88 -12.77
C TYR A 141 -1.99 0.58 -13.21
N LEU A 142 -0.94 0.83 -13.98
CA LEU A 142 -0.60 2.17 -14.46
C LEU A 142 -1.71 2.77 -15.33
N SER A 143 -2.40 1.96 -16.13
CA SER A 143 -3.51 2.42 -16.98
C SER A 143 -4.72 2.91 -16.16
N HIS A 144 -4.95 2.31 -14.99
CA HIS A 144 -6.08 2.65 -14.11
C HIS A 144 -5.74 3.74 -13.10
N PHE A 145 -4.56 3.69 -12.49
CA PHE A 145 -4.19 4.56 -11.37
C PHE A 145 -3.09 5.57 -11.71
N HIS A 146 -2.42 5.43 -12.85
CA HIS A 146 -1.44 6.35 -13.45
C HIS A 146 -0.13 6.55 -12.70
N THR A 147 -0.11 6.40 -11.38
CA THR A 147 1.07 6.61 -10.52
C THR A 147 0.98 5.73 -9.27
N ALA A 148 2.10 5.33 -8.73
CA ALA A 148 2.20 4.51 -7.52
C ALA A 148 3.07 5.17 -6.43
N SER A 149 3.75 6.25 -6.77
CA SER A 149 4.59 7.01 -5.84
C SER A 149 4.29 8.49 -6.01
N TYR A 150 3.64 9.09 -5.02
CA TYR A 150 3.19 10.48 -5.06
C TYR A 150 2.96 11.01 -3.66
N TRP A 151 2.77 12.31 -3.53
CA TRP A 151 2.23 12.92 -2.33
C TRP A 151 1.00 13.75 -2.69
N PHE A 152 0.17 14.00 -1.71
CA PHE A 152 -0.93 14.96 -1.80
C PHE A 152 -1.16 15.62 -0.47
N GLU A 153 -1.94 16.69 -0.46
CA GLU A 153 -2.31 17.38 0.76
C GLU A 153 -3.83 17.38 0.96
N VAL A 154 -4.24 17.35 2.22
CA VAL A 154 -5.59 17.71 2.62
C VAL A 154 -5.55 19.12 3.17
N ILE A 155 -6.32 20.01 2.56
CA ILE A 155 -6.41 21.42 2.92
C ILE A 155 -7.67 21.63 3.74
N CYS A 156 -7.51 21.97 5.01
CA CYS A 156 -8.56 22.35 5.95
C CYS A 156 -8.59 23.87 6.14
N PRO A 157 -9.65 24.45 6.75
CA PRO A 157 -9.72 25.89 7.01
C PRO A 157 -8.55 26.44 7.83
N GLY A 158 -8.09 25.70 8.85
CA GLY A 158 -7.02 26.12 9.75
C GLY A 158 -5.75 25.27 9.71
N ALA A 159 -5.70 24.22 8.90
CA ALA A 159 -4.59 23.28 8.89
C ALA A 159 -4.38 22.63 7.50
N ARG A 160 -3.22 22.00 7.34
CA ARG A 160 -2.95 21.11 6.18
C ARG A 160 -2.29 19.83 6.66
N ASP A 161 -2.66 18.72 6.08
CA ASP A 161 -2.08 17.40 6.34
C ASP A 161 -1.42 16.85 5.07
N LEU A 162 -0.24 16.26 5.22
CA LEU A 162 0.53 15.66 4.13
C LEU A 162 0.32 14.15 4.10
N TYR A 163 0.04 13.63 2.92
CA TYR A 163 -0.01 12.20 2.64
C TYR A 163 1.04 11.83 1.60
N VAL A 164 1.79 10.76 1.86
CA VAL A 164 2.82 10.24 0.95
C VAL A 164 2.51 8.79 0.63
N CYS A 165 2.29 8.51 -0.65
CA CYS A 165 2.09 7.17 -1.19
C CYS A 165 3.41 6.58 -1.65
N LEU A 166 3.67 5.32 -1.28
CA LEU A 166 4.87 4.60 -1.67
C LEU A 166 4.52 3.27 -2.36
N ASP A 167 5.23 2.97 -3.42
CA ASP A 167 5.23 1.65 -4.07
C ASP A 167 6.17 0.71 -3.32
N SER A 168 5.61 -0.21 -2.55
CA SER A 168 6.33 -1.27 -1.85
C SER A 168 5.96 -2.68 -2.32
N GLY A 169 5.20 -2.82 -3.39
CA GLY A 169 4.69 -4.10 -3.85
C GLY A 169 5.77 -5.15 -4.19
N SER A 170 7.02 -4.73 -4.39
CA SER A 170 8.17 -5.64 -4.58
C SER A 170 8.97 -5.91 -3.30
N GLY A 171 8.49 -5.53 -2.12
CA GLY A 171 9.22 -5.70 -0.86
C GLY A 171 10.42 -4.76 -0.71
N THR A 172 10.49 -3.68 -1.48
CA THR A 172 11.52 -2.64 -1.42
C THR A 172 10.99 -1.36 -2.04
N LEU A 173 11.47 -0.22 -1.58
CA LEU A 173 11.22 1.08 -2.23
C LEU A 173 12.22 1.37 -3.35
N GLY A 174 13.29 0.61 -3.46
CA GLY A 174 14.38 0.89 -4.37
C GLY A 174 15.18 2.14 -3.96
N ARG A 175 16.15 2.48 -4.81
CA ARG A 175 17.07 3.58 -4.52
C ARG A 175 16.44 4.95 -4.77
N ASP A 176 15.75 5.10 -5.88
CA ASP A 176 15.35 6.42 -6.38
C ASP A 176 14.10 6.91 -5.64
N GLN A 177 13.15 6.01 -5.34
CA GLN A 177 11.98 6.33 -4.50
C GLN A 177 12.38 6.70 -3.06
N ARG A 178 13.36 5.99 -2.46
CA ARG A 178 13.87 6.34 -1.13
C ARG A 178 14.46 7.74 -1.08
N ARG A 179 15.26 8.14 -2.07
CA ARG A 179 15.83 9.49 -2.16
C ARG A 179 14.76 10.56 -2.32
N TRP A 180 13.78 10.28 -3.16
CA TRP A 180 12.64 11.17 -3.34
C TRP A 180 11.84 11.33 -2.05
N LEU A 181 11.55 10.22 -1.35
CA LEU A 181 10.86 10.24 -0.07
C LEU A 181 11.58 11.13 0.95
N GLU A 182 12.90 10.96 1.11
CA GLU A 182 13.69 11.81 2.00
C GLU A 182 13.60 13.28 1.59
N THR A 183 13.71 13.58 0.30
CA THR A 183 13.58 14.95 -0.22
C THR A 183 12.19 15.55 0.08
N VAL A 184 11.12 14.77 -0.10
CA VAL A 184 9.75 15.22 0.18
C VAL A 184 9.56 15.50 1.68
N LEU A 185 9.99 14.57 2.54
CA LEU A 185 9.85 14.73 3.98
C LEU A 185 10.68 15.92 4.51
N GLU A 186 11.94 16.04 4.07
CA GLU A 186 12.81 17.16 4.45
C GLU A 186 12.23 18.52 4.04
N ALA A 187 11.69 18.61 2.82
CA ALA A 187 11.17 19.87 2.30
C ALA A 187 9.80 20.25 2.85
N LYS A 188 8.99 19.27 3.27
CA LYS A 188 7.56 19.49 3.50
C LYS A 188 7.09 19.21 4.93
N ALA A 189 7.59 18.16 5.59
CA ALA A 189 6.99 17.62 6.81
C ALA A 189 6.70 18.69 7.87
N SER A 190 7.65 19.58 8.15
CA SER A 190 7.51 20.62 9.17
C SER A 190 6.45 21.70 8.87
N SER A 191 5.88 21.71 7.67
CA SER A 191 4.89 22.70 7.24
C SER A 191 3.45 22.19 7.33
N TYR A 192 3.26 20.95 7.77
CA TYR A 192 1.95 20.30 7.87
C TYR A 192 1.63 19.97 9.33
N ARG A 193 0.34 19.91 9.64
CA ARG A 193 -0.15 19.51 10.96
C ARG A 193 0.18 18.04 11.23
N HIS A 194 -0.10 17.18 10.25
CA HIS A 194 0.20 15.75 10.30
C HIS A 194 0.83 15.28 8.99
N VAL A 195 1.69 14.26 9.12
CA VAL A 195 2.34 13.56 8.01
C VAL A 195 1.96 12.09 8.08
N THR A 196 1.23 11.61 7.08
CA THR A 196 0.84 10.21 6.92
C THR A 196 1.58 9.60 5.73
N VAL A 197 2.20 8.45 5.94
CA VAL A 197 2.75 7.60 4.88
C VAL A 197 1.83 6.40 4.71
N PHE A 198 1.51 6.03 3.48
CA PHE A 198 0.75 4.80 3.22
C PHE A 198 1.39 4.01 2.09
N THR A 199 1.40 2.70 2.29
CA THR A 199 2.04 1.74 1.38
C THR A 199 1.43 0.37 1.61
N HIS A 200 1.83 -0.66 0.84
CA HIS A 200 1.26 -1.98 1.00
C HIS A 200 1.99 -2.81 2.05
N THR A 201 3.31 -2.96 1.91
CA THR A 201 4.11 -3.92 2.67
C THR A 201 4.34 -3.49 4.11
N HIS A 202 4.16 -4.41 5.05
CA HIS A 202 4.33 -4.21 6.48
C HIS A 202 5.80 -4.20 6.93
N PHE A 203 6.14 -3.41 7.97
CA PHE A 203 7.51 -3.19 8.44
C PHE A 203 7.94 -4.12 9.59
N PHE A 204 7.01 -4.63 10.41
CA PHE A 204 7.33 -5.25 11.70
C PHE A 204 6.97 -6.73 11.79
N LYS A 205 6.68 -7.41 10.67
CA LYS A 205 6.34 -8.82 10.74
C LYS A 205 7.55 -9.64 11.21
N ILE A 206 7.43 -10.17 12.42
CA ILE A 206 8.33 -11.17 12.99
C ILE A 206 7.49 -12.42 13.25
N ASP A 207 7.30 -13.25 12.24
CA ASP A 207 6.83 -14.60 12.47
C ASP A 207 8.05 -15.52 12.59
N ALA A 208 8.55 -15.65 13.82
CA ALA A 208 9.68 -16.52 14.14
C ALA A 208 9.39 -18.01 13.82
N SER A 209 8.12 -18.42 13.73
CA SER A 209 7.72 -19.79 13.39
C SER A 209 7.88 -20.09 11.89
N GLN A 210 7.80 -19.07 11.05
CA GLN A 210 7.90 -19.19 9.60
C GLN A 210 9.22 -18.64 9.02
N GLY A 211 10.09 -18.06 9.86
CA GLY A 211 11.35 -17.50 9.42
C GLY A 211 11.22 -16.22 8.59
N HIS A 212 10.05 -15.58 8.62
CA HIS A 212 9.81 -14.34 7.90
C HIS A 212 9.89 -13.14 8.86
N THR A 213 10.75 -12.21 8.52
CA THR A 213 10.66 -10.81 8.94
C THR A 213 9.78 -10.06 7.92
N SER A 214 9.56 -8.76 8.10
CA SER A 214 8.92 -7.95 7.07
C SER A 214 9.50 -8.26 5.68
N ASN A 215 8.73 -8.08 4.62
CA ASN A 215 9.17 -8.34 3.24
C ASN A 215 10.31 -7.42 2.78
N TYR A 216 10.61 -6.37 3.53
CA TYR A 216 11.78 -5.52 3.30
C TYR A 216 13.08 -6.18 3.77
N ASP A 217 14.18 -5.85 3.10
CA ASP A 217 15.51 -6.07 3.67
C ASP A 217 15.61 -5.38 5.03
N ILE A 218 16.26 -6.05 5.99
CA ILE A 218 16.34 -5.55 7.38
C ILE A 218 17.02 -4.17 7.46
N ASN A 219 18.03 -3.91 6.63
CA ASN A 219 18.70 -2.62 6.62
C ASN A 219 17.79 -1.53 6.05
N GLU A 220 17.05 -1.85 4.97
CA GLU A 220 16.06 -0.92 4.42
C GLU A 220 14.96 -0.61 5.43
N THR A 221 14.48 -1.62 6.17
CA THR A 221 13.52 -1.43 7.26
C THR A 221 14.05 -0.42 8.27
N TYR A 222 15.26 -0.61 8.80
CA TYR A 222 15.84 0.31 9.78
C TYR A 222 16.06 1.71 9.23
N ASP A 223 16.49 1.83 7.98
CA ASP A 223 16.66 3.12 7.31
C ASP A 223 15.33 3.87 7.20
N LEU A 224 14.23 3.18 6.83
CA LEU A 224 12.90 3.77 6.70
C LEU A 224 12.31 4.17 8.06
N LEU A 225 12.42 3.31 9.07
CA LEU A 225 11.99 3.63 10.43
C LEU A 225 12.72 4.86 11.00
N HIS A 226 14.05 4.95 10.75
CA HIS A 226 14.84 6.11 11.13
C HIS A 226 14.39 7.37 10.36
N LEU A 227 14.13 7.25 9.07
CA LEU A 227 13.70 8.36 8.22
C LEU A 227 12.35 8.93 8.70
N PHE A 228 11.37 8.06 8.96
CA PHE A 228 10.06 8.48 9.43
C PHE A 228 10.15 9.18 10.79
N SER A 229 10.90 8.62 11.74
CA SER A 229 11.12 9.23 13.05
C SER A 229 11.87 10.58 12.94
N LYS A 230 12.91 10.66 12.10
CA LYS A 230 13.71 11.86 11.88
C LYS A 230 12.89 13.05 11.39
N TYR A 231 11.95 12.82 10.49
CA TYR A 231 11.15 13.87 9.87
C TYR A 231 9.76 14.05 10.49
N GLY A 232 9.48 13.34 11.60
CA GLY A 232 8.23 13.53 12.34
C GLY A 232 7.01 13.03 11.54
N VAL A 233 7.10 11.86 10.90
CA VAL A 233 5.92 11.16 10.38
C VAL A 233 5.08 10.76 11.59
N ASP A 234 3.78 11.05 11.56
CA ASP A 234 2.86 10.71 12.65
C ASP A 234 2.29 9.30 12.48
N LEU A 235 1.95 8.94 11.25
CA LEU A 235 1.17 7.74 10.93
C LEU A 235 1.72 7.01 9.71
N VAL A 236 1.88 5.69 9.83
CA VAL A 236 2.20 4.80 8.71
C VAL A 236 1.13 3.73 8.60
N LEU A 237 0.52 3.59 7.41
CA LEU A 237 -0.57 2.67 7.12
C LEU A 237 -0.11 1.62 6.12
N THR A 238 -0.34 0.34 6.45
CA THR A 238 0.02 -0.81 5.60
C THR A 238 -1.09 -1.85 5.55
N GLY A 239 -1.06 -2.71 4.54
CA GLY A 239 -1.88 -3.91 4.38
C GLY A 239 -1.05 -5.18 4.46
N HIS A 240 -1.20 -6.09 3.48
CA HIS A 240 -0.39 -7.26 3.18
C HIS A 240 -0.51 -8.43 4.16
N ASP A 241 -0.51 -8.21 5.46
CA ASP A 241 -0.57 -9.29 6.45
C ASP A 241 -1.98 -9.75 6.78
N HIS A 242 -2.99 -9.06 6.25
CA HIS A 242 -4.41 -9.38 6.45
C HIS A 242 -4.86 -9.43 7.93
N THR A 243 -4.11 -8.76 8.82
CA THR A 243 -4.36 -8.71 10.26
C THR A 243 -4.57 -7.26 10.71
N ALA A 244 -5.18 -7.08 11.88
CA ALA A 244 -5.29 -5.76 12.49
C ALA A 244 -4.18 -5.63 13.56
N GLU A 245 -3.18 -4.80 13.28
CA GLU A 245 -2.04 -4.60 14.19
C GLU A 245 -1.74 -3.12 14.39
N HIS A 246 -1.21 -2.79 15.56
CA HIS A 246 -0.73 -1.45 15.88
C HIS A 246 0.59 -1.53 16.64
N THR A 247 1.57 -0.79 16.19
CA THR A 247 2.89 -0.68 16.81
C THR A 247 3.31 0.78 16.86
N VAL A 248 3.89 1.22 17.96
CA VAL A 248 4.52 2.55 18.08
C VAL A 248 6.03 2.37 18.11
N PHE A 249 6.72 3.02 17.20
CA PHE A 249 8.18 2.99 17.15
C PHE A 249 8.75 4.36 16.76
N GLY A 250 9.72 4.86 17.52
CA GLY A 250 10.38 6.13 17.22
C GLY A 250 9.45 7.36 17.25
N GLY A 251 8.31 7.27 17.95
CA GLY A 251 7.30 8.32 18.00
C GLY A 251 6.31 8.29 16.82
N VAL A 252 6.36 7.27 15.99
CA VAL A 252 5.49 7.07 14.82
C VAL A 252 4.52 5.93 15.12
N ASP A 253 3.24 6.11 14.77
CA ASP A 253 2.21 5.08 14.84
C ASP A 253 2.15 4.28 13.54
N TYR A 254 2.32 2.95 13.62
CA TYR A 254 2.25 2.02 12.49
C TYR A 254 1.03 1.13 12.64
N TYR A 255 0.17 1.12 11.64
CA TYR A 255 -1.00 0.25 11.59
C TYR A 255 -0.95 -0.68 10.40
N VAL A 256 -1.22 -1.96 10.63
CA VAL A 256 -1.59 -2.93 9.61
C VAL A 256 -3.11 -2.98 9.57
N VAL A 257 -3.70 -2.75 8.42
CA VAL A 257 -5.15 -2.72 8.23
C VAL A 257 -5.63 -4.14 7.87
N PRO A 258 -6.71 -4.65 8.48
CA PRO A 258 -7.23 -5.96 8.16
C PRO A 258 -7.75 -6.03 6.72
N ALA A 259 -7.60 -7.20 6.09
CA ALA A 259 -8.03 -7.43 4.73
C ALA A 259 -9.55 -7.36 4.57
N LEU A 260 -9.98 -6.83 3.43
CA LEU A 260 -11.39 -6.80 3.03
C LEU A 260 -11.80 -8.03 2.18
N GLU A 261 -10.89 -8.96 1.98
CA GLU A 261 -11.04 -10.16 1.18
C GLU A 261 -12.30 -10.97 1.52
N ASN A 262 -12.99 -11.51 0.50
CA ASN A 262 -14.24 -12.26 0.66
C ASN A 262 -14.09 -13.56 1.45
N LEU A 263 -12.90 -14.16 1.48
CA LEU A 263 -12.63 -15.41 2.17
C LEU A 263 -12.31 -15.24 3.66
N LYS A 264 -12.15 -14.00 4.13
CA LYS A 264 -11.90 -13.74 5.56
C LYS A 264 -13.18 -13.92 6.37
N PRO A 265 -13.09 -14.58 7.54
CA PRO A 265 -14.22 -14.72 8.45
C PRO A 265 -14.67 -13.36 9.04
N GLU A 266 -13.75 -12.44 9.22
CA GLU A 266 -13.96 -11.09 9.74
C GLU A 266 -13.28 -10.07 8.81
N PRO A 267 -13.87 -9.77 7.63
CA PRO A 267 -13.33 -8.78 6.74
C PRO A 267 -13.46 -7.39 7.37
N GLY A 268 -12.39 -6.59 7.27
CA GLY A 268 -12.33 -5.34 7.99
C GLY A 268 -11.69 -4.19 7.23
N TYR A 269 -11.76 -3.03 7.84
CA TYR A 269 -11.16 -1.79 7.37
C TYR A 269 -10.77 -0.92 8.57
N ALA A 270 -10.07 0.17 8.36
CA ALA A 270 -9.82 1.16 9.40
C ALA A 270 -10.57 2.46 9.11
N LEU A 271 -11.08 3.09 10.16
CA LEU A 271 -11.59 4.46 10.14
C LEU A 271 -10.63 5.33 10.94
N CYS A 272 -9.91 6.20 10.23
CA CYS A 272 -9.03 7.18 10.83
C CYS A 272 -9.77 8.52 10.94
N ARG A 273 -9.63 9.21 12.07
CA ARG A 273 -10.09 10.58 12.27
C ARG A 273 -8.88 11.49 12.42
N MET A 274 -8.83 12.47 11.56
CA MET A 274 -7.79 13.50 11.50
C MET A 274 -8.35 14.77 12.13
N GLY A 275 -7.62 15.36 13.04
CA GLY A 275 -8.00 16.58 13.76
C GLY A 275 -6.76 17.16 14.46
N GLU A 276 -6.91 17.73 15.65
CA GLU A 276 -5.77 18.11 16.49
C GLU A 276 -4.93 16.88 16.88
N CYS A 277 -5.60 15.75 17.08
CA CYS A 277 -4.98 14.44 17.28
C CYS A 277 -5.49 13.45 16.25
N ILE A 278 -4.65 12.48 15.89
CA ILE A 278 -5.02 11.35 15.05
C ILE A 278 -5.62 10.24 15.93
N SER A 279 -6.70 9.63 15.49
CA SER A 279 -7.20 8.40 16.07
C SER A 279 -7.63 7.41 15.00
N LEU A 280 -7.27 6.13 15.15
CA LEU A 280 -7.62 5.07 14.23
C LEU A 280 -8.37 3.96 14.95
N THR A 281 -9.42 3.46 14.34
CA THR A 281 -10.24 2.35 14.88
C THR A 281 -10.46 1.32 13.77
N PHE A 282 -10.14 0.07 14.04
CA PHE A 282 -10.52 -1.04 13.17
C PHE A 282 -12.03 -1.29 13.24
N LYS A 283 -12.61 -1.59 12.09
CA LYS A 283 -14.02 -1.89 11.90
C LYS A 283 -14.16 -3.15 11.07
N TYR A 284 -15.17 -3.94 11.33
CA TYR A 284 -15.45 -5.18 10.63
C TYR A 284 -16.88 -5.13 10.03
N LEU A 285 -17.05 -5.82 8.90
CA LEU A 285 -18.30 -5.89 8.16
C LEU A 285 -19.30 -6.88 8.78
#